data_a80e98cfd01603c8dcfe1ff0b8a1aa01
#
_entry.id   a80e98cfd01603c8dcfe1ff0b8a1aa01
#
_cell.length_a   1.000
_cell.length_b   1.000
_cell.length_c   1.000
_cell.angle_alpha   90.00
_cell.angle_beta   90.00
_cell.angle_gamma   90.00
#
_symmetry.space_group_name_H-M   'P 1'
#
loop_
_entity.id
_entity.type
_entity.pdbx_description
1 polymer ?
#
loop_
_entity_poly.entity_id
_entity_poly.type
_entity_poly.pdbx_seq_one_letter_code
_entity_poly.pdbx_strand_id
1 'polypeptide(L)'
;MTEDKEEEARRNELIISLLGRIAFKNDELKVVVTKGGKKPEEMVRAYNLCDGATSITEIAKKAGVGQPSLTAAVDKWERSGIIFRKKKGKEVLPLRLFEIQ
;
A
#
# COMPACT_ATOMS: atom_id res chain seq x y z
N MET A 1 -22.73 16.27 -7.29
CA MET A 1 -23.29 14.96 -7.66
C MET A 1 -22.32 13.86 -7.33
N THR A 2 -22.83 12.73 -6.84
CA THR A 2 -22.00 11.59 -6.40
C THR A 2 -21.17 10.97 -7.51
N GLU A 3 -21.72 10.92 -8.73
CA GLU A 3 -21.03 10.34 -9.89
C GLU A 3 -19.79 11.12 -10.29
N ASP A 4 -19.83 12.45 -10.26
CA ASP A 4 -18.71 13.30 -10.61
C ASP A 4 -17.55 13.13 -9.61
N LYS A 5 -17.87 12.96 -8.33
CA LYS A 5 -16.85 12.73 -7.30
C LYS A 5 -16.18 11.38 -7.43
N GLU A 6 -16.94 10.35 -7.80
CA GLU A 6 -16.39 9.02 -8.04
C GLU A 6 -15.48 8.97 -9.25
N GLU A 7 -15.89 9.63 -10.33
CA GLU A 7 -15.05 9.74 -11.54
C GLU A 7 -13.78 10.54 -11.29
N GLU A 8 -13.88 11.62 -10.51
CA GLU A 8 -12.72 12.43 -10.14
C GLU A 8 -11.76 11.61 -9.29
N ALA A 9 -12.26 10.84 -8.32
CA ALA A 9 -11.45 9.97 -7.49
C ALA A 9 -10.73 8.91 -8.33
N ARG A 10 -11.42 8.29 -9.28
CA ARG A 10 -10.82 7.29 -10.18
C ARG A 10 -9.73 7.90 -11.05
N ARG A 11 -9.96 9.09 -11.59
CA ARG A 11 -8.95 9.80 -12.36
C ARG A 11 -7.73 10.13 -11.54
N ASN A 12 -7.93 10.57 -10.30
CA ASN A 12 -6.84 10.88 -9.39
C ASN A 12 -6.02 9.63 -9.05
N GLU A 13 -6.69 8.52 -8.79
CA GLU A 13 -6.03 7.24 -8.53
C GLU A 13 -5.21 6.79 -9.74
N LEU A 14 -5.76 6.94 -10.94
CA LEU A 14 -5.05 6.60 -12.18
C LEU A 14 -3.82 7.48 -12.39
N ILE A 15 -3.95 8.77 -12.16
CA ILE A 15 -2.84 9.72 -12.28
C ILE A 15 -1.73 9.38 -11.30
N ILE A 16 -2.07 9.09 -10.05
CA ILE A 16 -1.10 8.69 -9.03
C ILE A 16 -0.38 7.41 -9.45
N SER A 17 -1.12 6.42 -9.95
CA SER A 17 -0.53 5.16 -10.43
C SER A 17 0.44 5.39 -11.59
N LEU A 18 0.08 6.24 -12.53
CA LEU A 18 0.93 6.56 -13.67
C LEU A 18 2.19 7.30 -13.24
N LEU A 19 2.07 8.27 -12.33
CA LEU A 19 3.20 8.98 -11.77
C LEU A 19 4.14 8.04 -11.02
N GLY A 20 3.58 7.05 -10.33
CA GLY A 20 4.36 6.05 -9.63
C GLY A 20 5.18 5.17 -10.57
N ARG A 21 4.61 4.81 -11.70
CA ARG A 21 5.34 4.03 -12.72
C ARG A 21 6.49 4.81 -13.33
N ILE A 22 6.37 6.13 -13.38
CA ILE A 22 7.43 7.02 -13.84
C ILE A 22 8.47 7.24 -12.75
N ALA A 23 8.03 7.48 -11.51
CA ALA A 23 8.89 7.83 -10.39
C ALA A 23 9.60 6.60 -9.78
N PHE A 24 8.93 5.45 -9.76
CA PHE A 24 9.46 4.22 -9.16
C PHE A 24 9.46 3.09 -10.15
N LYS A 25 10.62 2.61 -10.50
CA LYS A 25 10.76 1.34 -11.21
C LYS A 25 10.44 0.21 -10.23
N ASN A 26 10.02 -0.94 -10.74
CA ASN A 26 9.63 -2.07 -9.90
C ASN A 26 10.71 -2.47 -8.89
N ASP A 27 11.97 -2.44 -9.30
CA ASP A 27 13.10 -2.79 -8.42
C ASP A 27 13.28 -1.76 -7.31
N GLU A 28 13.12 -0.48 -7.62
CA GLU A 28 13.22 0.60 -6.64
C GLU A 28 12.10 0.51 -5.60
N LEU A 29 10.89 0.19 -6.04
CA LEU A 29 9.75 -0.01 -5.16
C LEU A 29 9.98 -1.19 -4.22
N LYS A 30 10.52 -2.30 -4.73
CA LYS A 30 10.89 -3.46 -3.91
C LYS A 30 11.90 -3.09 -2.83
N VAL A 31 12.90 -2.29 -3.17
CA VAL A 31 13.92 -1.83 -2.20
C VAL A 31 13.26 -1.04 -1.08
N VAL A 32 12.36 -0.11 -1.41
CA VAL A 32 11.65 0.69 -0.40
C VAL A 32 10.81 -0.21 0.51
N VAL A 33 10.07 -1.14 -0.08
CA VAL A 33 9.18 -2.04 0.67
C VAL A 33 9.95 -2.99 1.57
N THR A 34 11.11 -3.47 1.14
CA THR A 34 11.87 -4.50 1.87
C THR A 34 12.99 -3.92 2.74
N LYS A 35 13.25 -2.64 2.69
CA LYS A 35 14.36 -2.00 3.41
C LYS A 35 14.26 -2.24 4.91
N GLY A 36 15.30 -2.83 5.48
CA GLY A 36 15.37 -3.12 6.90
C GLY A 36 14.53 -4.30 7.36
N GLY A 37 13.85 -5.00 6.44
CA GLY A 37 13.02 -6.14 6.78
C GLY A 37 13.78 -7.45 6.78
N LYS A 38 13.42 -8.33 7.70
CA LYS A 38 14.02 -9.67 7.81
C LYS A 38 13.37 -10.68 6.88
N LYS A 39 12.19 -10.38 6.35
CA LYS A 39 11.40 -11.27 5.49
C LYS A 39 10.97 -10.52 4.24
N PRO A 40 11.88 -10.34 3.26
CA PRO A 40 11.57 -9.50 2.09
C PRO A 40 10.41 -10.02 1.24
N GLU A 41 10.33 -11.33 1.01
CA GLU A 41 9.24 -11.89 0.20
C GLU A 41 7.88 -11.69 0.87
N GLU A 42 7.80 -11.93 2.17
CA GLU A 42 6.59 -11.74 2.94
C GLU A 42 6.19 -10.26 2.99
N MET A 43 7.15 -9.36 3.06
CA MET A 43 6.88 -7.92 3.05
C MET A 43 6.33 -7.44 1.71
N VAL A 44 6.86 -7.96 0.60
CA VAL A 44 6.31 -7.66 -0.74
C VAL A 44 4.88 -8.18 -0.85
N ARG A 45 4.63 -9.38 -0.34
CA ARG A 45 3.29 -9.97 -0.32
C ARG A 45 2.33 -9.11 0.51
N ALA A 46 2.77 -8.68 1.69
CA ALA A 46 1.98 -7.81 2.56
C ALA A 46 1.67 -6.48 1.88
N TYR A 47 2.65 -5.87 1.24
CA TYR A 47 2.46 -4.63 0.50
C TYR A 47 1.40 -4.80 -0.61
N ASN A 48 1.49 -5.87 -1.39
CA ASN A 48 0.53 -6.14 -2.46
C ASN A 48 -0.88 -6.45 -1.94
N LEU A 49 -1.01 -6.89 -0.70
CA LEU A 49 -2.32 -7.11 -0.07
C LEU A 49 -2.96 -5.83 0.46
N CYS A 50 -2.27 -4.70 0.42
CA CYS A 50 -2.81 -3.40 0.81
C CYS A 50 -3.75 -2.88 -0.26
N ASP A 51 -4.99 -3.33 -0.25
CA ASP A 51 -6.00 -3.05 -1.27
C ASP A 51 -7.02 -1.98 -0.85
N GLY A 52 -6.86 -1.40 0.34
CA GLY A 52 -7.81 -0.43 0.88
C GLY A 52 -9.09 -1.06 1.43
N ALA A 53 -9.16 -2.38 1.48
CA ALA A 53 -10.31 -3.13 1.96
C ALA A 53 -9.97 -4.17 3.03
N THR A 54 -8.68 -4.44 3.24
CA THR A 54 -8.20 -5.45 4.18
C THR A 54 -7.45 -4.80 5.33
N SER A 55 -7.75 -5.21 6.56
CA SER A 55 -7.10 -4.67 7.75
C SER A 55 -5.65 -5.13 7.86
N ILE A 56 -4.84 -4.37 8.61
CA ILE A 56 -3.45 -4.73 8.87
C ILE A 56 -3.36 -6.11 9.53
N THR A 57 -4.27 -6.41 10.45
CA THR A 57 -4.31 -7.70 11.13
C THR A 57 -4.48 -8.86 10.16
N GLU A 58 -5.40 -8.74 9.20
CA GLU A 58 -5.62 -9.77 8.19
C GLU A 58 -4.47 -9.88 7.21
N ILE A 59 -3.91 -8.74 6.79
CA ILE A 59 -2.76 -8.72 5.90
C ILE A 59 -1.58 -9.44 6.55
N ALA A 60 -1.33 -9.17 7.83
CA ALA A 60 -0.25 -9.81 8.58
C ALA A 60 -0.42 -11.33 8.60
N LYS A 61 -1.63 -11.82 8.83
CA LYS A 61 -1.93 -13.25 8.83
C LYS A 61 -1.70 -13.88 7.45
N LYS A 62 -2.21 -13.24 6.40
CA LYS A 62 -2.09 -13.76 5.03
C LYS A 62 -0.66 -13.73 4.52
N ALA A 63 0.10 -12.74 4.88
CA ALA A 63 1.48 -12.58 4.44
C ALA A 63 2.48 -13.36 5.30
N GLY A 64 2.07 -13.80 6.48
CA GLY A 64 2.96 -14.53 7.40
C GLY A 64 3.94 -13.62 8.13
N VAL A 65 3.56 -12.38 8.41
CA VAL A 65 4.39 -11.42 9.15
C VAL A 65 3.74 -11.06 10.48
N GLY A 66 4.54 -10.64 11.44
CA GLY A 66 4.03 -10.17 12.74
C GLY A 66 3.29 -8.85 12.57
N GLN A 67 2.17 -8.69 13.26
CA GLN A 67 1.38 -7.46 13.17
C GLN A 67 2.16 -6.20 13.59
N PRO A 68 2.95 -6.20 14.68
CA PRO A 68 3.76 -5.04 15.03
C PRO A 68 4.76 -4.66 13.94
N SER A 69 5.40 -5.66 13.33
CA SER A 69 6.34 -5.43 12.23
C SER A 69 5.65 -4.83 11.01
N LEU A 70 4.46 -5.33 10.69
CA LEU A 70 3.69 -4.81 9.56
C LEU A 70 3.20 -3.40 9.84
N THR A 71 2.75 -3.10 11.05
CA THR A 71 2.31 -1.76 11.43
C THR A 71 3.44 -0.74 11.23
N ALA A 72 4.65 -1.08 11.70
CA ALA A 72 5.82 -0.23 11.52
C ALA A 72 6.16 -0.05 10.03
N ALA A 73 6.06 -1.12 9.25
CA ALA A 73 6.31 -1.08 7.81
C ALA A 73 5.30 -0.19 7.08
N VAL A 74 4.01 -0.30 7.41
CA VAL A 74 2.96 0.53 6.81
C VAL A 74 3.20 2.01 7.10
N ASP A 75 3.58 2.35 8.33
CA ASP A 75 3.92 3.74 8.70
C ASP A 75 5.07 4.25 7.84
N LYS A 76 6.09 3.43 7.63
CA LYS A 76 7.25 3.78 6.82
C LYS A 76 6.88 3.95 5.35
N TRP A 77 6.05 3.04 4.82
CA TRP A 77 5.58 3.11 3.44
C TRP A 77 4.71 4.35 3.21
N GLU A 78 3.91 4.73 4.19
CA GLU A 78 3.11 5.96 4.11
C GLU A 78 4.03 7.18 4.05
N ARG A 79 5.06 7.23 4.88
CA ARG A 79 6.04 8.32 4.85
C ARG A 79 6.82 8.37 3.55
N SER A 80 7.03 7.21 2.92
CA SER A 80 7.69 7.13 1.60
C SER A 80 6.76 7.46 0.44
N GLY A 81 5.47 7.66 0.69
CA GLY A 81 4.50 8.04 -0.33
C GLY A 81 4.00 6.89 -1.19
N ILE A 82 4.16 5.65 -0.77
CA ILE A 82 3.73 4.47 -1.55
C ILE A 82 2.50 3.78 -0.96
N ILE A 83 2.06 4.19 0.21
CA ILE A 83 0.82 3.73 0.86
C ILE A 83 -0.02 4.94 1.20
N PHE A 84 -1.32 4.82 1.02
CA PHE A 84 -2.33 5.77 1.44
C PHE A 84 -3.26 5.09 2.45
N ARG A 85 -3.66 5.80 3.49
CA ARG A 85 -4.62 5.26 4.46
C ARG A 85 -6.03 5.67 4.08
N LYS A 86 -6.85 4.69 3.75
CA LYS A 86 -8.24 4.90 3.34
C LYS A 86 -9.16 4.67 4.53
N LYS A 87 -10.01 5.65 4.81
CA LYS A 87 -11.05 5.50 5.85
C LYS A 87 -12.25 4.75 5.29
N LYS A 88 -12.68 3.71 6.02
CA LYS A 88 -13.90 2.98 5.73
C LYS A 88 -14.68 2.84 7.03
N GLY A 89 -15.68 3.71 7.23
CA GLY A 89 -16.38 3.79 8.51
C GLY A 89 -15.43 4.26 9.61
N LYS A 90 -15.27 3.46 10.65
CA LYS A 90 -14.35 3.72 11.76
C LYS A 90 -12.96 3.13 11.54
N GLU A 91 -12.79 2.33 10.49
CA GLU A 91 -11.52 1.67 10.20
C GLU A 91 -10.68 2.49 9.24
N VAL A 92 -9.36 2.42 9.42
CA VAL A 92 -8.40 3.00 8.51
C VAL A 92 -7.62 1.86 7.87
N LEU A 93 -7.76 1.71 6.56
CA LEU A 93 -7.21 0.59 5.81
C LEU A 93 -6.08 1.05 4.90
N PRO A 94 -4.98 0.28 4.81
CA PRO A 94 -3.88 0.64 3.93
C PRO A 94 -4.23 0.35 2.48
N LEU A 95 -3.89 1.29 1.59
CA LEU A 95 -4.06 1.16 0.15
C LEU A 95 -2.73 1.44 -0.54
N ARG A 96 -2.20 0.46 -1.25
CA ARG A 96 -0.99 0.68 -2.04
C ARG A 96 -1.30 1.60 -3.22
N LEU A 97 -0.38 2.52 -3.51
CA LEU A 97 -0.51 3.41 -4.66
C LEU A 97 0.05 2.78 -5.93
N PHE A 98 1.02 1.88 -5.78
CA PHE A 98 1.67 1.20 -6.91
C PHE A 98 1.75 -0.28 -6.61
N GLU A 99 1.66 -1.12 -7.62
CA GLU A 99 1.75 -2.56 -7.45
C GLU A 99 3.16 -3.05 -7.79
N ILE A 100 3.69 -3.95 -6.97
CA ILE A 100 4.96 -4.63 -7.26
C ILE A 100 4.65 -5.87 -8.09
N GLN A 101 5.20 -5.89 -9.27
CA GLN A 101 5.03 -7.02 -10.19
C GLN A 101 6.15 -8.04 -10.04
#